data_ac96fe64e9a16b514d014f6826263e4a
#
_entry.id   ac96fe64e9a16b514d014f6826263e4a
#
_cell.length_a   1.000
_cell.length_b   1.000
_cell.length_c   1.000
_cell.angle_alpha   90.00
_cell.angle_beta   90.00
_cell.angle_gamma   90.00
#
_symmetry.space_group_name_H-M   'P 1'
#
loop_
_entity.id
_entity.type
_entity.pdbx_description
1 polymer ?
#
loop_
_entity_poly.entity_id
_entity_poly.type
_entity_poly.pdbx_seq_one_letter_code
_entity_poly.pdbx_strand_id
1 'polypeptide(L)'
;MDLNSKEKVEEGSKLEGVGTVSNNNMESKSLRSISSKDMIFRADKIDLKSLDVQLEKHMSRVWSNNLEKQNQHRPKEVWEIDPLKLEIKYLVAKGTYGTVYRGTYDNQDVAVKLLDWGEDGMATAAETASLRASFRQEVAVWHKLDNPNVTRFVGASMGTSNLKIPSKNPSDGYTTLPSRACCVLVEFLHGGTLKNYLYKNRKKKLAFKIVHQLALDLARGLSYLHSKKIVHRDVKAENMLLDTSRNLKIADFGVARVEAQNPKDMTGETGTLGYMAPEVLDGKPYNRKCDVYSFGICLWEIYCCDLPYLDLSFAEVSSAVVRQNLRPSIPKCCPSSVSNIMKKCWDANPDKRPEMDEVVKMLEAIDTNKGGGMIPEDQVIQGCFCIVRRKLRCF
;
A
#
# COMPACT_ATOMS: atom_id res chain seq x y z
N MET A 1 29.06 -55.84 7.91
CA MET A 1 30.00 -55.81 6.78
C MET A 1 30.30 -54.35 6.50
N ASP A 2 31.25 -53.65 7.26
CA ASP A 2 32.70 -53.71 7.15
C ASP A 2 33.13 -53.31 5.74
N LEU A 3 33.95 -52.31 5.52
CA LEU A 3 35.21 -51.75 6.01
C LEU A 3 35.49 -50.44 5.26
N ASN A 4 35.86 -49.34 5.82
CA ASN A 4 37.16 -48.83 6.24
C ASN A 4 38.32 -48.89 5.19
N SER A 5 38.89 -47.71 4.93
CA SER A 5 40.32 -47.34 4.83
C SER A 5 40.44 -45.89 4.34
N LYS A 6 40.97 -44.94 5.02
CA LYS A 6 42.28 -44.49 5.54
C LYS A 6 43.41 -44.62 4.53
N GLU A 7 44.06 -43.47 4.25
CA GLU A 7 45.50 -43.11 4.21
C GLU A 7 45.67 -41.72 3.63
N LYS A 8 46.25 -40.76 4.29
CA LYS A 8 47.59 -40.38 4.76
C LYS A 8 48.55 -39.96 3.66
N VAL A 9 48.90 -38.66 3.70
CA VAL A 9 50.19 -37.97 3.98
C VAL A 9 51.27 -37.96 2.87
N GLU A 10 51.79 -36.77 2.58
CA GLU A 10 53.20 -36.26 2.54
C GLU A 10 53.29 -35.03 1.66
N GLU A 11 53.68 -33.90 2.10
CA GLU A 11 54.98 -33.25 2.38
C GLU A 11 55.93 -33.10 1.15
N GLY A 12 56.46 -31.91 0.98
CA GLY A 12 57.75 -31.65 0.35
C GLY A 12 57.77 -30.44 -0.59
N SER A 13 58.20 -29.33 -0.11
CA SER A 13 59.47 -28.60 -0.14
C SER A 13 59.81 -27.78 -1.38
N LYS A 14 60.12 -26.48 -1.09
CA LYS A 14 61.27 -25.61 -1.54
C LYS A 14 61.50 -25.41 -3.06
N LEU A 15 61.77 -24.22 -3.55
CA LEU A 15 62.80 -23.18 -3.38
C LEU A 15 62.67 -22.12 -4.45
N GLU A 16 62.95 -20.85 -4.06
CA GLU A 16 63.84 -19.81 -4.61
C GLU A 16 63.58 -19.15 -5.97
N GLY A 17 63.74 -17.80 -5.94
CA GLY A 17 64.11 -16.96 -7.06
C GLY A 17 63.69 -15.50 -6.90
N VAL A 18 64.36 -14.73 -6.16
CA VAL A 18 65.22 -13.54 -6.35
C VAL A 18 64.86 -12.67 -7.58
N GLY A 19 64.57 -11.42 -7.34
CA GLY A 19 64.51 -10.35 -8.33
C GLY A 19 64.30 -8.99 -7.67
N THR A 20 65.39 -8.28 -7.54
CA THR A 20 65.66 -6.99 -6.88
C THR A 20 65.14 -5.77 -7.63
N VAL A 21 64.90 -4.69 -6.84
CA VAL A 21 65.18 -3.24 -7.02
C VAL A 21 64.12 -2.37 -7.68
N SER A 22 63.50 -1.46 -6.95
CA SER A 22 63.89 -0.04 -7.00
C SER A 22 63.21 0.78 -5.89
N ASN A 23 64.02 1.53 -5.16
CA ASN A 23 63.71 2.55 -4.18
C ASN A 23 62.91 3.70 -4.78
N ASN A 24 61.95 4.24 -4.03
CA ASN A 24 61.77 5.69 -3.94
C ASN A 24 61.29 6.07 -2.53
N ASN A 25 62.11 6.94 -1.94
CA ASN A 25 61.97 7.60 -0.66
C ASN A 25 60.61 8.29 -0.51
N MET A 26 59.94 8.08 0.63
CA MET A 26 59.08 9.07 1.24
C MET A 26 59.20 9.01 2.77
N GLU A 27 59.47 10.16 3.30
CA GLU A 27 59.84 10.51 4.67
C GLU A 27 59.12 9.78 5.77
N SER A 28 59.89 9.18 6.66
CA SER A 28 59.50 8.65 7.97
C SER A 28 59.17 9.79 8.92
N LYS A 29 57.90 10.09 9.12
CA LYS A 29 57.45 10.79 10.34
C LYS A 29 57.47 9.82 11.50
N SER A 30 58.36 10.07 12.40
CA SER A 30 58.59 9.45 13.70
C SER A 30 57.28 9.11 14.42
N LEU A 31 56.94 7.82 14.48
CA LEU A 31 56.03 7.29 15.46
C LEU A 31 56.71 7.28 16.82
N ARG A 32 56.39 8.25 17.68
CA ARG A 32 56.77 8.21 19.11
C ARG A 32 56.17 6.93 19.69
N SER A 33 57.00 6.05 20.22
CA SER A 33 56.63 4.89 21.00
C SER A 33 55.82 5.31 22.20
N ILE A 34 54.52 5.04 22.18
CA ILE A 34 53.64 5.19 23.32
C ILE A 34 53.95 4.01 24.26
N SER A 35 54.48 4.31 25.44
CA SER A 35 54.81 3.35 26.47
C SER A 35 53.56 2.53 26.85
N SER A 36 53.72 1.20 26.92
CA SER A 36 52.67 0.26 27.30
C SER A 36 52.11 0.41 28.71
N LYS A 37 52.55 1.43 29.47
CA LYS A 37 52.07 1.69 30.83
C LYS A 37 50.91 2.67 30.93
N ASP A 38 50.52 3.36 29.84
CA ASP A 38 49.46 4.39 29.88
C ASP A 38 48.09 3.92 29.37
N MET A 39 47.98 2.65 28.99
CA MET A 39 46.69 2.08 28.54
C MET A 39 46.00 1.21 29.59
N ILE A 40 45.83 1.73 30.78
CA ILE A 40 44.87 1.14 31.74
C ILE A 40 43.52 1.79 31.44
N PHE A 41 42.75 1.22 30.52
CA PHE A 41 41.34 1.56 30.37
C PHE A 41 40.59 1.08 31.62
N ARG A 42 40.15 2.01 32.45
CA ARG A 42 39.21 1.71 33.53
C ARG A 42 37.84 1.44 32.88
N ALA A 43 37.40 0.19 32.93
CA ALA A 43 36.12 -0.25 32.39
C ALA A 43 34.90 0.46 33.00
N ASP A 44 35.08 0.96 34.26
CA ASP A 44 34.10 1.72 35.01
C ASP A 44 33.85 3.16 34.53
N LYS A 45 34.71 3.67 33.60
CA LYS A 45 34.57 5.00 33.02
C LYS A 45 34.10 4.98 31.54
N ILE A 46 33.83 3.80 30.99
CA ILE A 46 33.33 3.69 29.62
C ILE A 46 31.81 3.80 29.66
N ASP A 47 31.28 4.91 29.20
CA ASP A 47 29.83 5.03 28.94
C ASP A 47 29.47 4.21 27.70
N LEU A 48 29.10 2.94 27.93
CA LEU A 48 28.74 1.98 26.90
C LEU A 48 27.56 2.50 26.04
N LYS A 49 26.62 3.25 26.62
CA LYS A 49 25.51 3.85 25.87
C LYS A 49 25.97 4.92 24.89
N SER A 50 26.95 5.76 25.33
CA SER A 50 27.53 6.76 24.44
C SER A 50 28.38 6.12 23.32
N LEU A 51 29.07 5.03 23.63
CA LEU A 51 29.88 4.28 22.66
C LEU A 51 28.96 3.60 21.61
N ASP A 52 27.88 2.97 22.05
CA ASP A 52 26.90 2.36 21.16
C ASP A 52 26.27 3.39 20.20
N VAL A 53 25.87 4.55 20.72
CA VAL A 53 25.33 5.65 19.90
C VAL A 53 26.36 6.18 18.89
N GLN A 54 27.65 6.28 19.30
CA GLN A 54 28.70 6.72 18.39
C GLN A 54 29.03 5.66 17.33
N LEU A 55 29.04 4.38 17.70
CA LEU A 55 29.25 3.26 16.79
C LEU A 55 28.11 3.17 15.77
N GLU A 56 26.89 3.31 16.24
CA GLU A 56 25.69 3.30 15.40
C GLU A 56 25.66 4.48 14.41
N LYS A 57 26.06 5.68 14.85
CA LYS A 57 26.25 6.85 13.98
C LYS A 57 27.38 6.65 12.96
N HIS A 58 28.47 6.01 13.38
CA HIS A 58 29.60 5.72 12.49
C HIS A 58 29.22 4.67 11.45
N MET A 59 28.61 3.58 11.89
CA MET A 59 28.08 2.52 11.00
C MET A 59 27.06 3.09 10.02
N SER A 60 26.11 3.89 10.47
CA SER A 60 25.14 4.56 9.60
C SER A 60 25.80 5.45 8.53
N ARG A 61 26.86 6.20 8.88
CA ARG A 61 27.63 7.02 7.92
C ARG A 61 28.39 6.18 6.91
N VAL A 62 29.04 5.11 7.36
CA VAL A 62 29.79 4.20 6.48
C VAL A 62 28.85 3.47 5.53
N TRP A 63 27.69 3.03 6.01
CA TRP A 63 26.65 2.40 5.18
C TRP A 63 26.02 3.38 4.20
N SER A 64 25.74 4.62 4.62
CA SER A 64 25.20 5.65 3.72
C SER A 64 26.20 5.98 2.60
N ASN A 65 27.47 6.16 2.92
CA ASN A 65 28.51 6.43 1.93
C ASN A 65 28.75 5.23 0.96
N ASN A 66 28.65 4.01 1.45
CA ASN A 66 28.75 2.82 0.61
C ASN A 66 27.51 2.62 -0.28
N LEU A 67 26.32 2.92 0.23
CA LEU A 67 25.07 2.91 -0.55
C LEU A 67 25.05 3.99 -1.63
N GLU A 68 25.55 5.20 -1.34
CA GLU A 68 25.68 6.27 -2.33
C GLU A 68 26.67 5.91 -3.44
N LYS A 69 27.81 5.32 -3.09
CA LYS A 69 28.80 4.83 -4.07
C LYS A 69 28.28 3.67 -4.92
N GLN A 70 27.52 2.75 -4.34
CA GLN A 70 26.87 1.66 -5.07
C GLN A 70 25.71 2.16 -5.96
N ASN A 71 24.97 3.17 -5.55
CA ASN A 71 23.90 3.75 -6.33
C ASN A 71 24.39 4.56 -7.54
N GLN A 72 25.58 5.15 -7.50
CA GLN A 72 26.15 5.90 -8.64
C GLN A 72 26.51 5.01 -9.83
N HIS A 73 26.69 3.70 -9.64
CA HIS A 73 27.07 2.75 -10.70
C HIS A 73 25.95 1.75 -11.06
N ARG A 74 24.76 1.92 -10.47
CA ARG A 74 23.66 1.02 -10.75
C ARG A 74 22.86 1.51 -11.98
N PRO A 75 22.52 0.63 -12.94
CA PRO A 75 21.63 1.01 -14.02
C PRO A 75 20.29 1.48 -13.45
N LYS A 76 19.83 2.62 -13.94
CA LYS A 76 18.55 3.21 -13.54
C LYS A 76 17.41 2.27 -13.94
N GLU A 77 16.50 1.99 -13.00
CA GLU A 77 15.33 1.18 -13.31
C GLU A 77 14.37 1.96 -14.21
N VAL A 78 13.64 1.26 -15.07
CA VAL A 78 12.70 1.87 -16.03
C VAL A 78 11.65 2.76 -15.35
N TRP A 79 11.27 2.42 -14.14
CA TRP A 79 10.27 3.13 -13.34
C TRP A 79 10.85 4.25 -12.48
N GLU A 80 12.16 4.42 -12.45
CA GLU A 80 12.82 5.39 -11.56
C GLU A 80 12.74 6.80 -12.14
N ILE A 81 12.12 7.71 -11.39
CA ILE A 81 11.99 9.11 -11.77
C ILE A 81 13.26 9.90 -11.51
N ASP A 82 13.34 11.07 -12.12
CA ASP A 82 14.29 12.12 -11.75
C ASP A 82 13.62 13.05 -10.72
N PRO A 83 14.07 13.04 -9.44
CA PRO A 83 13.45 13.89 -8.41
C PRO A 83 13.56 15.39 -8.69
N LEU A 84 14.52 15.83 -9.52
CA LEU A 84 14.69 17.24 -9.88
C LEU A 84 13.56 17.76 -10.80
N LYS A 85 12.88 16.87 -11.49
CA LYS A 85 11.71 17.19 -12.33
C LYS A 85 10.39 17.18 -11.58
N LEU A 86 10.41 16.80 -10.31
CA LEU A 86 9.23 16.71 -9.47
C LEU A 86 9.06 17.99 -8.64
N GLU A 87 7.97 18.69 -8.87
CA GLU A 87 7.52 19.83 -8.08
C GLU A 87 6.34 19.41 -7.20
N ILE A 88 6.49 19.47 -5.89
CA ILE A 88 5.42 19.21 -4.93
C ILE A 88 4.68 20.52 -4.63
N LYS A 89 3.35 20.51 -4.78
CA LYS A 89 2.51 21.72 -4.65
C LYS A 89 1.85 21.84 -3.28
N TYR A 90 0.95 20.92 -2.94
CA TYR A 90 0.24 20.97 -1.67
C TYR A 90 -0.21 19.59 -1.19
N LEU A 91 -0.46 19.52 0.11
CA LEU A 91 -0.96 18.32 0.79
C LEU A 91 -2.40 18.01 0.35
N VAL A 92 -2.66 16.78 -0.07
CA VAL A 92 -3.99 16.27 -0.45
C VAL A 92 -4.59 15.43 0.67
N ALA A 93 -3.80 14.49 1.22
CA ALA A 93 -4.26 13.59 2.27
C ALA A 93 -3.10 13.15 3.15
N LYS A 94 -3.41 12.87 4.42
CA LYS A 94 -2.51 12.22 5.37
C LYS A 94 -3.19 10.94 5.84
N GLY A 95 -2.57 9.80 5.57
CA GLY A 95 -3.09 8.48 5.92
C GLY A 95 -2.11 7.68 6.77
N THR A 96 -2.53 6.51 7.18
CA THR A 96 -1.73 5.55 7.98
C THR A 96 -0.47 5.09 7.26
N TYR A 97 -0.55 4.97 5.93
CA TYR A 97 0.54 4.46 5.09
C TYR A 97 1.33 5.55 4.36
N GLY A 98 1.29 6.78 4.85
CA GLY A 98 2.05 7.89 4.29
C GLY A 98 1.23 9.13 3.97
N THR A 99 1.89 10.09 3.38
CA THR A 99 1.33 11.41 3.06
C THR A 99 1.25 11.58 1.55
N VAL A 100 0.09 12.04 1.05
CA VAL A 100 -0.15 12.25 -0.37
C VAL A 100 -0.18 13.73 -0.68
N TYR A 101 0.64 14.14 -1.63
CA TYR A 101 0.69 15.51 -2.15
C TYR A 101 0.23 15.54 -3.60
N ARG A 102 -0.29 16.68 -4.05
CA ARG A 102 -0.37 16.99 -5.46
C ARG A 102 0.94 17.61 -5.90
N GLY A 103 1.40 17.28 -7.08
CA GLY A 103 2.60 17.83 -7.69
C GLY A 103 2.50 17.84 -9.20
N THR A 104 3.58 18.29 -9.84
CA THR A 104 3.81 18.16 -11.28
C THR A 104 5.10 17.41 -11.53
N TYR A 105 5.07 16.47 -12.45
CA TYR A 105 6.24 15.75 -12.93
C TYR A 105 6.25 15.78 -14.44
N ASP A 106 7.31 16.32 -15.03
CA ASP A 106 7.45 16.49 -16.49
C ASP A 106 6.19 17.14 -17.13
N ASN A 107 5.69 18.21 -16.50
CA ASN A 107 4.48 18.98 -16.85
C ASN A 107 3.14 18.19 -16.72
N GLN A 108 3.14 17.00 -16.13
CA GLN A 108 1.91 16.25 -15.85
C GLN A 108 1.50 16.41 -14.39
N ASP A 109 0.20 16.56 -14.13
CA ASP A 109 -0.36 16.51 -12.78
C ASP A 109 -0.21 15.10 -12.20
N VAL A 110 0.40 15.01 -11.01
CA VAL A 110 0.64 13.75 -10.32
C VAL A 110 0.20 13.82 -8.86
N ALA A 111 -0.24 12.68 -8.34
CA ALA A 111 -0.32 12.44 -6.90
C ALA A 111 0.99 11.79 -6.46
N VAL A 112 1.61 12.38 -5.43
CA VAL A 112 2.90 11.95 -4.89
C VAL A 112 2.65 11.36 -3.51
N LYS A 113 2.71 10.04 -3.40
CA LYS A 113 2.63 9.35 -2.11
C LYS A 113 4.04 9.23 -1.54
N LEU A 114 4.25 9.87 -0.40
CA LEU A 114 5.49 9.75 0.37
C LEU A 114 5.33 8.63 1.40
N LEU A 115 6.26 7.70 1.35
CA LEU A 115 6.36 6.60 2.30
C LEU A 115 7.55 6.91 3.21
N ASP A 116 7.23 7.20 4.47
CA ASP A 116 8.23 7.44 5.50
C ASP A 116 8.44 6.15 6.29
N TRP A 117 9.68 5.65 6.29
CA TRP A 117 10.03 4.42 7.00
C TRP A 117 10.85 4.70 8.26
N GLY A 118 10.30 5.54 9.14
CA GLY A 118 10.84 5.76 10.49
C GLY A 118 11.89 6.82 10.56
N GLU A 119 11.45 8.08 10.64
CA GLU A 119 12.28 9.22 11.07
C GLU A 119 12.56 9.22 12.57
N ASP A 120 11.76 8.47 13.34
CA ASP A 120 11.81 8.46 14.81
C ASP A 120 13.04 7.72 15.36
N GLY A 121 14.00 7.34 14.51
CA GLY A 121 15.22 6.67 14.94
C GLY A 121 15.02 5.24 15.46
N MET A 122 13.81 4.69 15.31
CA MET A 122 13.44 3.38 15.86
C MET A 122 13.68 2.22 14.87
N ALA A 123 13.71 2.49 13.55
CA ALA A 123 13.95 1.43 12.56
C ALA A 123 15.44 1.14 12.40
N THR A 124 15.81 -0.12 12.53
CA THR A 124 17.17 -0.59 12.30
C THR A 124 17.56 -0.49 10.82
N ALA A 125 18.87 -0.47 10.54
CA ALA A 125 19.36 -0.48 9.16
C ALA A 125 18.89 -1.72 8.36
N ALA A 126 18.73 -2.86 9.03
CA ALA A 126 18.23 -4.09 8.43
C ALA A 126 16.75 -3.99 8.06
N GLU A 127 15.91 -3.44 8.93
CA GLU A 127 14.49 -3.18 8.67
C GLU A 127 14.30 -2.20 7.50
N THR A 128 15.06 -1.10 7.49
CA THR A 128 15.03 -0.13 6.38
C THR A 128 15.43 -0.77 5.05
N ALA A 129 16.45 -1.65 5.05
CA ALA A 129 16.88 -2.37 3.85
C ALA A 129 15.79 -3.35 3.37
N SER A 130 15.13 -4.05 4.28
CA SER A 130 14.03 -4.96 3.99
C SER A 130 12.83 -4.21 3.39
N LEU A 131 12.43 -3.08 3.97
CA LEU A 131 11.35 -2.22 3.46
C LEU A 131 11.65 -1.69 2.07
N ARG A 132 12.89 -1.27 1.82
CA ARG A 132 13.32 -0.83 0.48
C ARG A 132 13.31 -1.95 -0.54
N ALA A 133 13.70 -3.17 -0.16
CA ALA A 133 13.65 -4.33 -1.04
C ALA A 133 12.20 -4.68 -1.39
N SER A 134 11.30 -4.71 -0.41
CA SER A 134 9.86 -4.92 -0.61
C SER A 134 9.26 -3.85 -1.54
N PHE A 135 9.57 -2.59 -1.30
CA PHE A 135 9.11 -1.48 -2.15
C PHE A 135 9.54 -1.64 -3.61
N ARG A 136 10.79 -2.05 -3.86
CA ARG A 136 11.25 -2.31 -5.23
C ARG A 136 10.47 -3.41 -5.93
N GLN A 137 10.20 -4.50 -5.21
CA GLN A 137 9.42 -5.62 -5.75
C GLN A 137 8.00 -5.18 -6.09
N GLU A 138 7.36 -4.39 -5.23
CA GLU A 138 6.02 -3.87 -5.44
C GLU A 138 5.96 -2.92 -6.64
N VAL A 139 6.89 -1.94 -6.71
CA VAL A 139 6.97 -0.99 -7.83
C VAL A 139 7.25 -1.72 -9.14
N ALA A 140 8.08 -2.76 -9.14
CA ALA A 140 8.36 -3.57 -10.32
C ALA A 140 7.13 -4.29 -10.88
N VAL A 141 6.10 -4.49 -10.05
CA VAL A 141 4.79 -5.02 -10.47
C VAL A 141 3.88 -3.87 -10.94
N TRP A 142 3.80 -2.78 -10.18
CA TRP A 142 2.86 -1.68 -10.44
C TRP A 142 3.14 -0.95 -11.75
N HIS A 143 4.41 -0.74 -12.10
CA HIS A 143 4.76 -0.03 -13.34
C HIS A 143 4.31 -0.75 -14.62
N LYS A 144 3.95 -2.03 -14.53
CA LYS A 144 3.45 -2.84 -15.65
C LYS A 144 1.93 -2.85 -15.75
N LEU A 145 1.24 -2.18 -14.81
CA LEU A 145 -0.21 -2.12 -14.81
C LEU A 145 -0.70 -1.05 -15.79
N ASP A 146 -1.54 -1.46 -16.71
CA ASP A 146 -2.22 -0.58 -17.67
C ASP A 146 -3.67 -1.02 -17.81
N ASN A 147 -4.58 -0.25 -17.22
CA ASN A 147 -6.02 -0.52 -17.26
C ASN A 147 -6.80 0.77 -16.97
N PRO A 148 -7.90 1.06 -17.69
CA PRO A 148 -8.69 2.29 -17.51
C PRO A 148 -9.28 2.44 -16.09
N ASN A 149 -9.51 1.33 -15.37
CA ASN A 149 -10.09 1.33 -14.03
C ASN A 149 -9.04 1.13 -12.91
N VAL A 150 -7.76 1.31 -13.23
CA VAL A 150 -6.65 1.30 -12.27
C VAL A 150 -5.87 2.61 -12.44
N THR A 151 -5.45 3.24 -11.34
CA THR A 151 -4.65 4.46 -11.43
C THR A 151 -3.34 4.19 -12.14
N ARG A 152 -3.02 5.03 -13.14
CA ARG A 152 -1.81 4.90 -13.94
C ARG A 152 -0.59 5.25 -13.11
N PHE A 153 0.35 4.34 -13.04
CA PHE A 153 1.65 4.56 -12.44
C PHE A 153 2.49 5.50 -13.34
N VAL A 154 3.14 6.49 -12.74
CA VAL A 154 4.02 7.44 -13.43
C VAL A 154 5.49 7.12 -13.15
N GLY A 155 5.81 6.80 -11.88
CA GLY A 155 7.17 6.44 -11.50
C GLY A 155 7.34 6.39 -9.98
N ALA A 156 8.57 6.09 -9.56
CA ALA A 156 8.93 6.05 -8.15
C ALA A 156 10.37 6.50 -7.93
N SER A 157 10.69 6.93 -6.71
CA SER A 157 12.06 7.22 -6.28
C SER A 157 12.35 6.57 -4.94
N MET A 158 13.56 6.02 -4.83
CA MET A 158 14.08 5.38 -3.62
C MET A 158 14.77 6.37 -2.67
N GLY A 159 14.78 7.65 -2.98
CA GLY A 159 15.34 8.69 -2.15
C GLY A 159 14.59 10.00 -2.36
N THR A 160 14.49 10.78 -1.31
CA THR A 160 13.74 12.04 -1.28
C THR A 160 14.55 13.22 -0.79
N SER A 161 15.87 13.04 -0.59
CA SER A 161 16.78 14.06 -0.06
C SER A 161 16.78 15.39 -0.86
N ASN A 162 16.43 15.31 -2.15
CA ASN A 162 16.38 16.48 -3.04
C ASN A 162 14.96 17.01 -3.26
N LEU A 163 13.95 16.43 -2.61
CA LEU A 163 12.56 16.90 -2.74
C LEU A 163 12.31 18.09 -1.81
N LYS A 164 11.78 19.16 -2.38
CA LYS A 164 11.35 20.36 -1.66
C LYS A 164 9.86 20.24 -1.39
N ILE A 165 9.49 20.11 -0.10
CA ILE A 165 8.09 20.10 0.29
C ILE A 165 7.71 21.48 0.81
N PRO A 166 6.58 22.06 0.36
CA PRO A 166 6.08 23.31 0.91
C PRO A 166 5.83 23.16 2.41
N SER A 167 6.38 24.10 3.21
CA SER A 167 6.09 24.17 4.64
C SER A 167 4.62 24.51 4.87
N LYS A 168 4.09 24.10 6.02
CA LYS A 168 2.72 24.46 6.44
C LYS A 168 2.58 25.98 6.65
N ASN A 169 3.67 26.64 7.03
CA ASN A 169 3.71 28.09 7.21
C ASN A 169 4.40 28.72 6.00
N PRO A 170 3.77 29.65 5.30
CA PRO A 170 4.36 30.33 4.14
C PRO A 170 5.69 31.04 4.46
N SER A 171 5.92 31.41 5.72
CA SER A 171 7.14 32.07 6.21
C SER A 171 8.36 31.12 6.32
N ASP A 172 8.13 29.83 6.43
CA ASP A 172 9.20 28.85 6.75
C ASP A 172 9.82 28.22 5.49
N GLY A 173 9.35 28.61 4.29
CA GLY A 173 9.89 28.14 3.03
C GLY A 173 9.60 26.65 2.76
N TYR A 174 10.62 25.92 2.31
CA TYR A 174 10.52 24.47 2.03
C TYR A 174 11.18 23.67 3.13
N THR A 175 10.53 22.58 3.56
CA THR A 175 11.16 21.55 4.39
C THR A 175 11.75 20.48 3.49
N THR A 176 12.95 20.01 3.82
CA THR A 176 13.55 18.85 3.18
C THR A 176 13.09 17.59 3.87
N LEU A 177 12.75 16.57 3.08
CA LEU A 177 12.47 15.24 3.61
C LEU A 177 13.76 14.52 4.00
N PRO A 178 13.69 13.59 4.94
CA PRO A 178 14.81 12.73 5.23
C PRO A 178 15.20 11.89 4.03
N SER A 179 16.49 11.62 3.93
CA SER A 179 17.09 10.83 2.83
C SER A 179 16.57 9.39 2.73
N ARG A 180 15.79 8.95 3.71
CA ARG A 180 15.27 7.57 3.83
C ARG A 180 13.87 7.36 3.31
N ALA A 181 13.12 8.43 3.01
CA ALA A 181 11.78 8.31 2.45
C ALA A 181 11.81 7.85 0.99
N CYS A 182 10.76 7.19 0.56
CA CYS A 182 10.51 6.84 -0.84
C CYS A 182 9.26 7.54 -1.33
N CYS A 183 9.14 7.72 -2.63
CA CYS A 183 7.91 8.26 -3.19
C CYS A 183 7.43 7.46 -4.39
N VAL A 184 6.10 7.36 -4.50
CA VAL A 184 5.40 6.82 -5.66
C VAL A 184 4.59 7.93 -6.30
N LEU A 185 4.69 8.04 -7.62
CA LEU A 185 3.94 8.97 -8.43
C LEU A 185 2.88 8.20 -9.23
N VAL A 186 1.65 8.64 -9.12
CA VAL A 186 0.54 8.17 -9.95
C VAL A 186 -0.18 9.37 -10.59
N GLU A 187 -0.99 9.14 -11.61
CA GLU A 187 -1.83 10.19 -12.19
C GLU A 187 -2.69 10.87 -11.11
N PHE A 188 -2.86 12.18 -11.19
CA PHE A 188 -3.74 12.91 -10.29
C PHE A 188 -5.18 12.91 -10.81
N LEU A 189 -6.12 12.42 -9.99
CA LEU A 189 -7.53 12.31 -10.36
C LEU A 189 -8.35 13.42 -9.69
N HIS A 190 -8.94 14.29 -10.51
CA HIS A 190 -9.61 15.51 -10.06
C HIS A 190 -11.01 15.31 -9.49
N GLY A 191 -11.63 14.16 -9.71
CA GLY A 191 -12.98 13.83 -9.22
C GLY A 191 -13.04 13.52 -7.72
N GLY A 192 -11.87 13.35 -7.08
CA GLY A 192 -11.75 13.00 -5.66
C GLY A 192 -12.11 11.55 -5.36
N THR A 193 -12.37 11.23 -4.10
CA THR A 193 -12.69 9.87 -3.66
C THR A 193 -14.15 9.51 -3.89
N LEU A 194 -14.42 8.24 -4.17
CA LEU A 194 -15.76 7.69 -4.24
C LEU A 194 -16.53 7.96 -2.94
N LYS A 195 -15.89 7.78 -1.78
CA LYS A 195 -16.49 8.08 -0.47
C LYS A 195 -17.07 9.50 -0.41
N ASN A 196 -16.27 10.50 -0.81
CA ASN A 196 -16.73 11.89 -0.81
C ASN A 196 -17.87 12.11 -1.80
N TYR A 197 -17.84 11.42 -2.94
CA TYR A 197 -18.90 11.48 -3.93
C TYR A 197 -20.21 10.87 -3.41
N LEU A 198 -20.15 9.71 -2.77
CA LEU A 198 -21.31 9.06 -2.16
C LEU A 198 -21.87 9.89 -1.02
N TYR A 199 -21.02 10.43 -0.16
CA TYR A 199 -21.44 11.28 0.95
C TYR A 199 -22.21 12.53 0.47
N LYS A 200 -21.74 13.21 -0.56
CA LYS A 200 -22.41 14.36 -1.18
C LYS A 200 -23.79 13.99 -1.76
N ASN A 201 -23.98 12.74 -2.16
CA ASN A 201 -25.22 12.22 -2.73
C ASN A 201 -26.09 11.47 -1.72
N ARG A 202 -25.74 11.45 -0.42
CA ARG A 202 -26.39 10.64 0.60
C ARG A 202 -27.91 10.85 0.63
N LYS A 203 -28.39 12.10 0.54
CA LYS A 203 -29.83 12.43 0.53
C LYS A 203 -30.48 12.20 -0.82
N LYS A 204 -29.83 12.64 -1.89
CA LYS A 204 -30.36 12.59 -3.26
C LYS A 204 -30.28 11.22 -3.91
N LYS A 205 -29.40 10.35 -3.38
CA LYS A 205 -29.06 9.05 -3.95
C LYS A 205 -28.51 9.16 -5.38
N LEU A 206 -28.09 8.08 -5.96
CA LEU A 206 -27.56 8.03 -7.33
C LEU A 206 -28.59 7.41 -8.27
N ALA A 207 -28.66 7.91 -9.49
CA ALA A 207 -29.39 7.25 -10.56
C ALA A 207 -28.81 5.85 -10.79
N PHE A 208 -29.67 4.86 -11.04
CA PHE A 208 -29.26 3.45 -11.16
C PHE A 208 -28.17 3.24 -12.20
N LYS A 209 -28.22 3.96 -13.33
CA LYS A 209 -27.20 3.93 -14.37
C LYS A 209 -25.81 4.31 -13.84
N ILE A 210 -25.73 5.29 -12.91
CA ILE A 210 -24.47 5.72 -12.30
C ILE A 210 -23.99 4.66 -11.30
N VAL A 211 -24.89 4.12 -10.48
CA VAL A 211 -24.58 3.00 -9.56
C VAL A 211 -23.97 1.82 -10.35
N HIS A 212 -24.63 1.45 -11.44
CA HIS A 212 -24.18 0.36 -12.29
C HIS A 212 -22.79 0.64 -12.91
N GLN A 213 -22.58 1.86 -13.44
CA GLN A 213 -21.29 2.24 -14.04
C GLN A 213 -20.15 2.17 -13.01
N LEU A 214 -20.34 2.75 -11.82
CA LEU A 214 -19.33 2.72 -10.75
C LEU A 214 -19.03 1.28 -10.29
N ALA A 215 -20.06 0.45 -10.15
CA ALA A 215 -19.91 -0.96 -9.80
C ALA A 215 -19.14 -1.75 -10.88
N LEU A 216 -19.45 -1.49 -12.15
CA LEU A 216 -18.82 -2.15 -13.28
C LEU A 216 -17.35 -1.73 -13.42
N ASP A 217 -17.04 -0.44 -13.26
CA ASP A 217 -15.67 0.06 -13.27
C ASP A 217 -14.82 -0.60 -12.17
N LEU A 218 -15.34 -0.65 -10.94
CA LEU A 218 -14.67 -1.32 -9.82
C LEU A 218 -14.46 -2.81 -10.10
N ALA A 219 -15.48 -3.50 -10.62
CA ALA A 219 -15.40 -4.93 -10.94
C ALA A 219 -14.36 -5.19 -12.03
N ARG A 220 -14.31 -4.39 -13.10
CA ARG A 220 -13.33 -4.49 -14.18
C ARG A 220 -11.91 -4.24 -13.69
N GLY A 221 -11.70 -3.22 -12.86
CA GLY A 221 -10.41 -2.94 -12.25
C GLY A 221 -9.91 -4.10 -11.39
N LEU A 222 -10.75 -4.66 -10.51
CA LEU A 222 -10.40 -5.83 -9.68
C LEU A 222 -10.18 -7.09 -10.51
N SER A 223 -11.01 -7.35 -11.52
CA SER A 223 -10.83 -8.47 -12.46
C SER A 223 -9.46 -8.40 -13.15
N TYR A 224 -9.07 -7.20 -13.58
CA TYR A 224 -7.75 -6.97 -14.18
C TYR A 224 -6.62 -7.27 -13.17
N LEU A 225 -6.67 -6.73 -11.95
CA LEU A 225 -5.67 -6.99 -10.91
C LEU A 225 -5.56 -8.50 -10.61
N HIS A 226 -6.68 -9.18 -10.44
CA HIS A 226 -6.72 -10.62 -10.20
C HIS A 226 -6.15 -11.44 -11.37
N SER A 227 -6.33 -10.99 -12.62
CA SER A 227 -5.70 -11.61 -13.80
C SER A 227 -4.17 -11.50 -13.77
N LYS A 228 -3.64 -10.45 -13.12
CA LYS A 228 -2.20 -10.23 -12.88
C LYS A 228 -1.71 -10.88 -11.57
N LYS A 229 -2.57 -11.67 -10.90
CA LYS A 229 -2.28 -12.28 -9.60
C LYS A 229 -2.01 -11.27 -8.49
N ILE A 230 -2.64 -10.10 -8.55
CA ILE A 230 -2.52 -9.05 -7.52
C ILE A 230 -3.80 -9.05 -6.71
N VAL A 231 -3.64 -9.14 -5.39
CA VAL A 231 -4.71 -8.98 -4.39
C VAL A 231 -4.57 -7.60 -3.78
N HIS A 232 -5.62 -6.79 -3.82
CA HIS A 232 -5.61 -5.40 -3.35
C HIS A 232 -5.61 -5.29 -1.83
N ARG A 233 -6.42 -6.10 -1.15
CA ARG A 233 -6.56 -6.25 0.32
C ARG A 233 -7.15 -5.06 1.08
N ASP A 234 -7.35 -3.91 0.44
CA ASP A 234 -7.98 -2.73 1.06
C ASP A 234 -8.99 -2.06 0.09
N VAL A 235 -9.88 -2.88 -0.46
CA VAL A 235 -10.98 -2.42 -1.35
C VAL A 235 -12.02 -1.71 -0.50
N LYS A 236 -12.13 -0.38 -0.67
CA LYS A 236 -13.07 0.52 0.04
C LYS A 236 -13.28 1.81 -0.74
N ALA A 237 -14.37 2.53 -0.47
CA ALA A 237 -14.70 3.77 -1.20
C ALA A 237 -13.64 4.89 -1.06
N GLU A 238 -12.85 4.90 0.01
CA GLU A 238 -11.74 5.85 0.18
C GLU A 238 -10.61 5.63 -0.85
N ASN A 239 -10.36 4.39 -1.23
CA ASN A 239 -9.28 4.00 -2.15
C ASN A 239 -9.75 3.95 -3.61
N MET A 240 -11.01 4.27 -3.86
CA MET A 240 -11.57 4.41 -5.19
C MET A 240 -11.62 5.89 -5.56
N LEU A 241 -10.93 6.26 -6.63
CA LEU A 241 -10.86 7.63 -7.10
C LEU A 241 -11.69 7.80 -8.38
N LEU A 242 -12.16 9.03 -8.59
CA LEU A 242 -12.95 9.39 -9.75
C LEU A 242 -12.15 10.36 -10.64
N ASP A 243 -12.23 10.16 -11.94
CA ASP A 243 -11.76 11.14 -12.91
C ASP A 243 -12.78 12.30 -13.10
N THR A 244 -12.49 13.23 -13.99
CA THR A 244 -13.39 14.34 -14.33
C THR A 244 -14.70 13.89 -14.93
N SER A 245 -14.72 12.78 -15.63
CA SER A 245 -15.90 12.15 -16.22
C SER A 245 -16.64 11.22 -15.26
N ARG A 246 -16.13 11.06 -14.02
CA ARG A 246 -16.61 10.17 -12.97
C ARG A 246 -16.42 8.68 -13.28
N ASN A 247 -15.47 8.32 -14.13
CA ASN A 247 -15.04 6.94 -14.23
C ASN A 247 -14.25 6.59 -12.97
N LEU A 248 -14.48 5.39 -12.44
CA LEU A 248 -13.82 4.93 -11.23
C LEU A 248 -12.48 4.27 -11.58
N LYS A 249 -11.46 4.62 -10.79
CA LYS A 249 -10.14 3.99 -10.81
C LYS A 249 -9.72 3.55 -9.43
N ILE A 250 -9.21 2.33 -9.35
CA ILE A 250 -8.65 1.76 -8.12
C ILE A 250 -7.31 2.44 -7.82
N ALA A 251 -7.15 2.89 -6.60
CA ALA A 251 -5.94 3.55 -6.11
C ALA A 251 -5.45 2.90 -4.81
N ASP A 252 -4.30 3.36 -4.34
CA ASP A 252 -3.67 2.96 -3.09
C ASP A 252 -3.31 1.48 -2.98
N PHE A 253 -2.22 1.14 -3.67
CA PHE A 253 -1.62 -0.20 -3.63
C PHE A 253 -0.70 -0.43 -2.40
N GLY A 254 -0.80 0.42 -1.36
CA GLY A 254 0.09 0.39 -0.21
C GLY A 254 0.11 -0.92 0.57
N VAL A 255 -0.95 -1.71 0.45
CA VAL A 255 -1.05 -3.05 1.05
C VAL A 255 -1.33 -4.15 0.01
N ALA A 256 -1.35 -3.81 -1.28
CA ALA A 256 -1.52 -4.79 -2.34
C ALA A 256 -0.35 -5.79 -2.34
N ARG A 257 -0.61 -7.02 -2.69
CA ARG A 257 0.38 -8.11 -2.72
C ARG A 257 0.15 -9.01 -3.92
N VAL A 258 1.25 -9.55 -4.47
CA VAL A 258 1.15 -10.67 -5.40
C VAL A 258 0.58 -11.89 -4.65
N GLU A 259 -0.46 -12.50 -5.22
CA GLU A 259 -1.14 -13.66 -4.64
C GLU A 259 -0.15 -14.82 -4.50
N ALA A 260 0.00 -15.33 -3.29
CA ALA A 260 0.84 -16.49 -3.04
C ALA A 260 0.23 -17.75 -3.68
N GLN A 261 1.07 -18.68 -4.13
CA GLN A 261 0.61 -19.96 -4.67
C GLN A 261 -0.13 -20.78 -3.60
N ASN A 262 0.31 -20.69 -2.34
CA ASN A 262 -0.35 -21.30 -1.21
C ASN A 262 -1.03 -20.23 -0.36
N PRO A 263 -2.36 -20.27 -0.16
CA PRO A 263 -3.09 -19.31 0.69
C PRO A 263 -2.55 -19.20 2.12
N LYS A 264 -1.89 -20.27 2.65
CA LYS A 264 -1.26 -20.25 3.98
C LYS A 264 -0.14 -19.22 4.09
N ASP A 265 0.45 -18.80 2.97
CA ASP A 265 1.48 -17.77 2.94
C ASP A 265 0.90 -16.35 2.90
N MET A 266 -0.43 -16.24 2.78
CA MET A 266 -1.17 -14.97 2.85
C MET A 266 -1.88 -14.89 4.20
N THR A 267 -1.16 -14.38 5.18
CA THR A 267 -1.65 -14.16 6.54
C THR A 267 -1.48 -12.70 6.94
N GLY A 268 -2.14 -12.29 8.00
CA GLY A 268 -2.07 -10.96 8.58
C GLY A 268 -3.36 -10.16 8.39
N GLU A 269 -3.78 -9.50 9.45
CA GLU A 269 -4.90 -8.59 9.46
C GLU A 269 -4.53 -7.34 8.67
N THR A 270 -5.03 -7.24 7.44
CA THR A 270 -4.75 -6.10 6.56
C THR A 270 -6.05 -5.63 5.93
N GLY A 271 -6.31 -4.32 5.97
CA GLY A 271 -7.49 -3.72 5.37
C GLY A 271 -8.22 -2.78 6.33
N THR A 272 -9.36 -2.32 5.89
CA THR A 272 -10.22 -1.40 6.66
C THR A 272 -11.42 -2.15 7.19
N LEU A 273 -11.64 -2.02 8.49
CA LEU A 273 -12.80 -2.61 9.15
C LEU A 273 -14.11 -2.22 8.43
N GLY A 274 -15.07 -3.15 8.42
CA GLY A 274 -16.31 -2.99 7.69
C GLY A 274 -16.26 -3.51 6.26
N TYR A 275 -15.06 -3.59 5.66
CA TYR A 275 -14.84 -4.15 4.33
C TYR A 275 -14.07 -5.47 4.34
N MET A 276 -13.42 -5.80 5.47
CA MET A 276 -12.62 -7.01 5.61
C MET A 276 -13.47 -8.27 5.60
N ALA A 277 -13.01 -9.26 4.87
CA ALA A 277 -13.68 -10.56 4.79
C ALA A 277 -13.57 -11.34 6.13
N PRO A 278 -14.56 -12.21 6.46
CA PRO A 278 -14.56 -12.97 7.70
C PRO A 278 -13.28 -13.77 7.97
N GLU A 279 -12.73 -14.41 6.94
CA GLU A 279 -11.48 -15.18 7.05
C GLU A 279 -10.28 -14.30 7.36
N VAL A 280 -10.26 -13.04 6.88
CA VAL A 280 -9.19 -12.07 7.17
C VAL A 280 -9.32 -11.57 8.62
N LEU A 281 -10.55 -11.25 9.05
CA LEU A 281 -10.85 -10.86 10.44
C LEU A 281 -10.56 -11.97 11.45
N ASP A 282 -10.65 -13.22 11.03
CA ASP A 282 -10.41 -14.42 11.85
C ASP A 282 -8.94 -14.89 11.80
N GLY A 283 -8.05 -14.11 11.14
CA GLY A 283 -6.63 -14.43 10.99
C GLY A 283 -6.35 -15.71 10.19
N LYS A 284 -7.32 -16.17 9.40
CA LYS A 284 -7.19 -17.37 8.57
C LYS A 284 -6.44 -17.07 7.27
N PRO A 285 -5.82 -18.08 6.64
CA PRO A 285 -5.29 -17.97 5.30
C PRO A 285 -6.36 -17.48 4.31
N TYR A 286 -5.99 -16.58 3.42
CA TYR A 286 -6.90 -15.99 2.44
C TYR A 286 -6.26 -15.89 1.05
N ASN A 287 -7.05 -15.58 0.05
CA ASN A 287 -6.64 -15.36 -1.33
C ASN A 287 -7.41 -14.16 -1.92
N ARG A 288 -7.39 -13.96 -3.23
CA ARG A 288 -8.11 -12.87 -3.93
C ARG A 288 -9.61 -12.80 -3.65
N LYS A 289 -10.22 -13.85 -3.10
CA LYS A 289 -11.65 -13.85 -2.73
C LYS A 289 -11.97 -12.89 -1.56
N CYS A 290 -10.97 -12.42 -0.81
CA CYS A 290 -11.16 -11.36 0.17
C CYS A 290 -11.53 -10.02 -0.51
N ASP A 291 -10.94 -9.70 -1.68
CA ASP A 291 -11.32 -8.51 -2.47
C ASP A 291 -12.74 -8.62 -3.01
N VAL A 292 -13.19 -9.83 -3.38
CA VAL A 292 -14.57 -10.07 -3.83
C VAL A 292 -15.57 -9.78 -2.72
N TYR A 293 -15.24 -10.16 -1.48
CA TYR A 293 -16.06 -9.80 -0.32
C TYR A 293 -16.14 -8.28 -0.15
N SER A 294 -14.98 -7.62 -0.14
CA SER A 294 -14.90 -6.16 0.00
C SER A 294 -15.61 -5.43 -1.14
N PHE A 295 -15.55 -5.96 -2.38
CA PHE A 295 -16.37 -5.48 -3.50
C PHE A 295 -17.87 -5.55 -3.19
N GLY A 296 -18.34 -6.65 -2.61
CA GLY A 296 -19.76 -6.79 -2.23
C GLY A 296 -20.22 -5.72 -1.25
N ILE A 297 -19.37 -5.37 -0.27
CA ILE A 297 -19.63 -4.27 0.68
C ILE A 297 -19.59 -2.90 -0.05
N CYS A 298 -18.60 -2.65 -0.92
CA CYS A 298 -18.54 -1.44 -1.72
C CYS A 298 -19.75 -1.30 -2.66
N LEU A 299 -20.24 -2.38 -3.26
CA LEU A 299 -21.43 -2.36 -4.09
C LEU A 299 -22.66 -1.91 -3.31
N TRP A 300 -22.82 -2.39 -2.07
CA TRP A 300 -23.87 -1.93 -1.17
C TRP A 300 -23.72 -0.42 -0.87
N GLU A 301 -22.50 0.04 -0.56
CA GLU A 301 -22.21 1.45 -0.27
C GLU A 301 -22.50 2.35 -1.47
N ILE A 302 -22.11 1.93 -2.68
CA ILE A 302 -22.42 2.65 -3.94
C ILE A 302 -23.94 2.73 -4.15
N TYR A 303 -24.65 1.64 -3.89
CA TYR A 303 -26.10 1.59 -4.06
C TYR A 303 -26.84 2.45 -3.04
N CYS A 304 -26.48 2.33 -1.77
CA CYS A 304 -27.15 3.02 -0.67
C CYS A 304 -26.69 4.47 -0.49
N CYS A 305 -25.53 4.86 -1.00
CA CYS A 305 -24.83 6.11 -0.67
C CYS A 305 -24.74 6.30 0.86
N ASP A 306 -24.40 5.23 1.57
CA ASP A 306 -24.30 5.23 3.03
C ASP A 306 -23.14 4.34 3.49
N LEU A 307 -22.65 4.55 4.71
CA LEU A 307 -21.55 3.77 5.26
C LEU A 307 -22.06 2.44 5.84
N PRO A 308 -21.35 1.33 5.64
CA PRO A 308 -21.71 0.07 6.27
C PRO A 308 -21.46 0.15 7.80
N TYR A 309 -22.36 -0.43 8.60
CA TYR A 309 -22.20 -0.63 10.04
C TYR A 309 -21.97 0.65 10.87
N LEU A 310 -22.64 1.75 10.54
CA LEU A 310 -22.45 3.07 11.18
C LEU A 310 -22.59 3.05 12.71
N ASP A 311 -23.44 2.18 13.24
CA ASP A 311 -23.84 2.17 14.66
C ASP A 311 -23.02 1.15 15.48
N LEU A 312 -22.04 0.47 14.90
CA LEU A 312 -21.24 -0.56 15.55
C LEU A 312 -19.79 -0.15 15.74
N SER A 313 -19.23 -0.48 16.89
CA SER A 313 -17.80 -0.33 17.17
C SER A 313 -16.96 -1.37 16.41
N PHE A 314 -15.65 -1.18 16.38
CA PHE A 314 -14.69 -2.10 15.78
C PHE A 314 -14.88 -3.56 16.25
N ALA A 315 -14.91 -3.76 17.55
CA ALA A 315 -15.02 -5.10 18.14
C ALA A 315 -16.36 -5.77 17.81
N GLU A 316 -17.44 -4.98 17.80
CA GLU A 316 -18.79 -5.47 17.47
C GLU A 316 -18.88 -5.90 16.01
N VAL A 317 -18.37 -5.09 15.07
CA VAL A 317 -18.38 -5.45 13.63
C VAL A 317 -17.58 -6.72 13.40
N SER A 318 -16.32 -6.79 13.90
CA SER A 318 -15.46 -7.97 13.74
C SER A 318 -16.13 -9.24 14.26
N SER A 319 -16.64 -9.19 15.48
CA SER A 319 -17.31 -10.33 16.10
C SER A 319 -18.59 -10.73 15.35
N ALA A 320 -19.43 -9.76 14.98
CA ALA A 320 -20.69 -10.04 14.34
C ALA A 320 -20.53 -10.54 12.88
N VAL A 321 -19.58 -10.01 12.13
CA VAL A 321 -19.28 -10.47 10.76
C VAL A 321 -18.80 -11.92 10.77
N VAL A 322 -17.89 -12.27 11.69
CA VAL A 322 -17.31 -13.62 11.78
C VAL A 322 -18.26 -14.62 12.41
N ARG A 323 -18.87 -14.29 13.56
CA ARG A 323 -19.63 -15.26 14.37
C ARG A 323 -21.12 -15.28 14.06
N GLN A 324 -21.70 -14.14 13.67
CA GLN A 324 -23.15 -14.01 13.45
C GLN A 324 -23.50 -13.85 11.97
N ASN A 325 -22.49 -13.89 11.09
CA ASN A 325 -22.66 -13.66 9.65
C ASN A 325 -23.38 -12.33 9.34
N LEU A 326 -23.08 -11.28 10.14
CA LEU A 326 -23.65 -9.95 9.93
C LEU A 326 -23.24 -9.39 8.56
N ARG A 327 -24.22 -8.84 7.85
CA ARG A 327 -24.03 -8.13 6.57
C ARG A 327 -24.89 -6.87 6.56
N PRO A 328 -24.53 -5.85 5.77
CA PRO A 328 -25.37 -4.66 5.62
C PRO A 328 -26.76 -5.02 5.11
N SER A 329 -27.78 -4.37 5.66
CA SER A 329 -29.16 -4.61 5.26
C SER A 329 -29.42 -4.12 3.83
N ILE A 330 -29.80 -5.00 2.92
CA ILE A 330 -30.14 -4.63 1.55
C ILE A 330 -31.54 -4.01 1.52
N PRO A 331 -31.68 -2.76 0.99
CA PRO A 331 -32.97 -2.10 0.87
C PRO A 331 -33.96 -2.91 0.02
N LYS A 332 -35.22 -2.89 0.38
CA LYS A 332 -36.27 -3.64 -0.36
C LYS A 332 -36.45 -3.17 -1.81
N CYS A 333 -36.09 -1.91 -2.11
CA CYS A 333 -36.16 -1.35 -3.45
C CYS A 333 -34.96 -1.79 -4.33
N CYS A 334 -33.96 -2.47 -3.74
CA CYS A 334 -32.80 -2.94 -4.51
C CYS A 334 -33.22 -4.03 -5.51
N PRO A 335 -32.87 -3.87 -6.80
CA PRO A 335 -33.16 -4.88 -7.81
C PRO A 335 -32.59 -6.24 -7.43
N SER A 336 -33.33 -7.31 -7.70
CA SER A 336 -32.93 -8.68 -7.37
C SER A 336 -31.59 -9.06 -8.01
N SER A 337 -31.30 -8.56 -9.22
CA SER A 337 -30.03 -8.76 -9.89
C SER A 337 -28.85 -8.21 -9.07
N VAL A 338 -28.97 -6.97 -8.57
CA VAL A 338 -27.91 -6.31 -7.77
C VAL A 338 -27.79 -6.96 -6.38
N SER A 339 -28.94 -7.22 -5.72
CA SER A 339 -28.94 -7.86 -4.40
C SER A 339 -28.35 -9.27 -4.42
N ASN A 340 -28.56 -10.01 -5.52
CA ASN A 340 -27.97 -11.34 -5.71
C ASN A 340 -26.44 -11.25 -5.91
N ILE A 341 -25.94 -10.25 -6.63
CA ILE A 341 -24.50 -10.02 -6.76
C ILE A 341 -23.89 -9.72 -5.39
N MET A 342 -24.48 -8.79 -4.61
CA MET A 342 -24.03 -8.50 -3.25
C MET A 342 -23.94 -9.77 -2.40
N LYS A 343 -25.03 -10.56 -2.36
CA LYS A 343 -25.12 -11.80 -1.57
C LYS A 343 -24.07 -12.84 -1.96
N LYS A 344 -23.83 -13.01 -3.25
CA LYS A 344 -22.78 -13.92 -3.75
C LYS A 344 -21.37 -13.43 -3.39
N CYS A 345 -21.10 -12.13 -3.54
CA CYS A 345 -19.78 -11.57 -3.29
C CYS A 345 -19.40 -11.62 -1.81
N TRP A 346 -20.32 -11.37 -0.88
CA TRP A 346 -20.03 -11.37 0.54
C TRP A 346 -20.43 -12.67 1.27
N ASP A 347 -20.50 -13.80 0.56
CA ASP A 347 -20.70 -15.12 1.19
C ASP A 347 -19.62 -15.35 2.27
N ALA A 348 -20.01 -16.01 3.36
CA ALA A 348 -19.08 -16.32 4.45
C ALA A 348 -17.98 -17.29 4.00
N ASN A 349 -18.33 -18.22 3.09
CA ASN A 349 -17.35 -19.16 2.50
C ASN A 349 -16.69 -18.53 1.27
N PRO A 350 -15.36 -18.27 1.29
CA PRO A 350 -14.64 -17.71 0.14
C PRO A 350 -14.83 -18.50 -1.16
N ASP A 351 -14.92 -19.83 -1.10
CA ASP A 351 -15.01 -20.68 -2.28
C ASP A 351 -16.37 -20.54 -3.01
N LYS A 352 -17.39 -20.07 -2.31
CA LYS A 352 -18.71 -19.78 -2.90
C LYS A 352 -18.80 -18.41 -3.56
N ARG A 353 -17.83 -17.53 -3.31
CA ARG A 353 -17.78 -16.22 -3.95
C ARG A 353 -17.38 -16.38 -5.41
N PRO A 354 -18.00 -15.65 -6.35
CA PRO A 354 -17.62 -15.69 -7.77
C PRO A 354 -16.18 -15.19 -7.96
N GLU A 355 -15.62 -15.45 -9.12
CA GLU A 355 -14.44 -14.71 -9.60
C GLU A 355 -14.87 -13.32 -10.09
N MET A 356 -13.93 -12.33 -10.10
CA MET A 356 -14.30 -10.97 -10.49
C MET A 356 -14.72 -10.84 -11.96
N ASP A 357 -14.23 -11.70 -12.85
CA ASP A 357 -14.70 -11.75 -14.25
C ASP A 357 -16.14 -12.25 -14.38
N GLU A 358 -16.59 -13.16 -13.49
CA GLU A 358 -17.98 -13.57 -13.39
C GLU A 358 -18.85 -12.44 -12.85
N VAL A 359 -18.35 -11.66 -11.86
CA VAL A 359 -19.04 -10.46 -11.34
C VAL A 359 -19.23 -9.44 -12.46
N VAL A 360 -18.20 -9.20 -13.30
CA VAL A 360 -18.30 -8.31 -14.48
C VAL A 360 -19.43 -8.77 -15.38
N LYS A 361 -19.47 -10.05 -15.75
CA LYS A 361 -20.54 -10.60 -16.62
C LYS A 361 -21.92 -10.46 -15.99
N MET A 362 -22.05 -10.69 -14.68
CA MET A 362 -23.31 -10.51 -13.97
C MET A 362 -23.79 -9.05 -13.99
N LEU A 363 -22.86 -8.10 -13.84
CA LEU A 363 -23.20 -6.67 -13.91
C LEU A 363 -23.57 -6.27 -15.35
N GLU A 364 -22.80 -6.67 -16.35
CA GLU A 364 -23.08 -6.39 -17.77
C GLU A 364 -24.43 -6.91 -18.26
N ALA A 365 -24.93 -7.98 -17.65
CA ALA A 365 -26.26 -8.54 -17.94
C ALA A 365 -27.43 -7.71 -17.38
N ILE A 366 -27.15 -6.67 -16.55
CA ILE A 366 -28.21 -5.86 -15.95
C ILE A 366 -28.73 -4.81 -16.93
N ASP A 367 -30.03 -4.85 -17.21
CA ASP A 367 -30.71 -3.79 -17.96
C ASP A 367 -30.98 -2.57 -17.07
N THR A 368 -30.22 -1.51 -17.28
CA THR A 368 -30.32 -0.26 -16.51
C THR A 368 -31.48 0.65 -16.95
N ASN A 369 -32.15 0.36 -18.07
CA ASN A 369 -33.24 1.18 -18.59
C ASN A 369 -34.52 1.02 -17.74
N LYS A 370 -34.64 -0.08 -17.01
CA LYS A 370 -35.78 -0.35 -16.11
C LYS A 370 -35.75 0.44 -14.79
N GLY A 371 -34.74 1.27 -14.58
CA GLY A 371 -34.53 1.95 -13.33
C GLY A 371 -34.03 1.01 -12.24
N GLY A 372 -34.26 1.32 -10.96
CA GLY A 372 -33.86 0.49 -9.82
C GLY A 372 -32.93 1.17 -8.82
N GLY A 373 -32.70 2.48 -8.93
CA GLY A 373 -31.97 3.25 -7.92
C GLY A 373 -32.73 3.43 -6.63
N MET A 374 -32.03 3.90 -5.60
CA MET A 374 -32.65 4.29 -4.33
C MET A 374 -33.58 5.50 -4.52
N ILE A 375 -34.66 5.53 -3.75
CA ILE A 375 -35.57 6.69 -3.73
C ILE A 375 -34.92 7.78 -2.87
N PRO A 376 -34.80 9.03 -3.37
CA PRO A 376 -34.32 10.17 -2.60
C PRO A 376 -35.16 10.40 -1.33
N GLU A 377 -34.52 10.87 -0.26
CA GLU A 377 -35.20 11.10 1.03
C GLU A 377 -36.30 12.17 0.93
N ASP A 378 -36.16 13.15 0.05
CA ASP A 378 -37.08 14.23 -0.22
C ASP A 378 -38.26 13.82 -1.15
N GLN A 379 -38.18 12.69 -1.81
CA GLN A 379 -39.24 12.13 -2.67
C GLN A 379 -40.07 11.04 -1.96
N VAL A 380 -39.81 10.73 -0.69
CA VAL A 380 -40.67 9.86 0.11
C VAL A 380 -41.98 10.59 0.32
N ILE A 381 -42.95 10.27 -0.54
CA ILE A 381 -44.27 10.89 -0.65
C ILE A 381 -44.96 10.92 0.72
N GLN A 382 -45.42 12.12 1.11
CA GLN A 382 -46.31 12.38 2.24
C GLN A 382 -47.72 11.72 2.07
N GLY A 383 -47.79 10.53 1.55
CA GLY A 383 -49.03 9.85 1.22
C GLY A 383 -49.06 8.40 1.68
N CYS A 384 -48.79 8.16 2.94
CA CYS A 384 -49.25 7.01 3.73
C CYS A 384 -48.61 7.08 5.12
N PHE A 385 -49.23 7.85 5.97
CA PHE A 385 -48.71 8.23 7.29
C PHE A 385 -48.51 7.07 8.29
N CYS A 386 -48.82 5.84 7.93
CA CYS A 386 -48.82 4.73 8.91
C CYS A 386 -47.72 3.68 8.74
N ILE A 387 -46.96 3.64 7.63
CA ILE A 387 -46.03 2.51 7.40
C ILE A 387 -44.56 2.91 7.26
N VAL A 388 -44.26 4.14 6.88
CA VAL A 388 -42.89 4.53 6.53
C VAL A 388 -42.07 5.06 7.72
N ARG A 389 -42.72 5.64 8.77
CA ARG A 389 -42.02 6.15 9.97
C ARG A 389 -41.42 5.08 10.88
N ARG A 390 -41.79 3.80 10.73
CA ARG A 390 -41.24 2.68 11.53
C ARG A 390 -40.10 1.89 10.85
N LYS A 391 -39.72 2.22 9.61
CA LYS A 391 -38.74 1.41 8.86
C LYS A 391 -37.47 2.13 8.39
N LEU A 392 -37.33 3.45 8.66
CA LEU A 392 -36.08 4.18 8.48
C LEU A 392 -35.26 4.23 9.78
N ARG A 393 -35.72 3.59 10.84
CA ARG A 393 -34.97 3.18 12.03
C ARG A 393 -34.93 1.66 12.09
N CYS A 394 -34.26 1.04 11.21
CA CYS A 394 -33.78 -0.32 11.36
C CYS A 394 -32.28 -0.19 11.07
N PHE A 395 -31.63 -0.11 12.16
CA PHE A 395 -30.66 -0.99 12.77
C PHE A 395 -29.79 -1.73 11.75
#